data_f4be5c997460f1e7f3fc90d1731f82b5
#
_entry.id   f4be5c997460f1e7f3fc90d1731f82b5
#
_cell.length_a   1.000
_cell.length_b   1.000
_cell.length_c   1.000
_cell.angle_alpha   90.00
_cell.angle_beta   90.00
_cell.angle_gamma   90.00
#
_symmetry.space_group_name_H-M   'P 1'
#
loop_
_entity.id
_entity.type
_entity.pdbx_description
1 polymer ?
#
loop_
_entity_poly.entity_id
_entity_poly.type
_entity_poly.pdbx_seq_one_letter_code
_entity_poly.pdbx_strand_id
1 'polypeptide(L)'
;MSHHPDTALANDPMDLAILRRQFDDAWWQDFMRQTGNMTETCTISNGLTPAQTRIMQRHVLDILAEVGQLHQEKYGYRLWIDGQQVEELSPHFALHPMPDEDVQTWTARAFGTRKFGIILNRGEKFSSKLSQAAAVILEPILKMIGMPTEGILFTIFVGNYDMTPLGIHKDFAGKSGMHFHLGPGPKTMYVWEDEDYKTAPGEKRCNNMNVAPHLASATRHTFHQGQFYFMPENKFHLGMQDELSIGLACWFYNRCDYDFAGELLNRFKAYNLPRSEGMLKSDKNPVDDTSAVEPVLSLFRLEDREDLGVKPLLREIYRDFRYSLFSNAGYRNRPIARTDDIDIGPDDAVCTDEPYKMFCRQDPRSGHYDVFVRGTKVSLRNFAGLEVIVERLNAGTPMTIAQLAGLLDDDQLAAQKVRYLLKVLHKYRGVSVTPSPATQAVSAGDRVHRSLTTTEA
;
A
#
# COMPACT_ATOMS: atom_id res chain seq x y z
N MET A 1 -34.60 -23.41 3.20
CA MET A 1 -33.16 -23.14 3.41
C MET A 1 -32.47 -23.30 2.06
N SER A 2 -32.40 -22.23 1.30
CA SER A 2 -31.71 -22.21 0.01
C SER A 2 -30.25 -21.84 0.28
N HIS A 3 -29.35 -22.82 0.12
CA HIS A 3 -27.93 -22.54 0.04
C HIS A 3 -27.70 -21.60 -1.16
N HIS A 4 -27.33 -20.33 -0.89
CA HIS A 4 -26.79 -19.45 -1.90
C HIS A 4 -25.39 -19.98 -2.27
N PRO A 5 -25.14 -20.37 -3.53
CA PRO A 5 -23.84 -20.88 -3.96
C PRO A 5 -22.74 -19.80 -3.98
N ASP A 6 -23.09 -18.52 -3.74
CA ASP A 6 -22.16 -17.39 -3.85
C ASP A 6 -21.31 -17.11 -2.59
N THR A 7 -21.70 -17.61 -1.42
CA THR A 7 -20.95 -17.37 -0.18
C THR A 7 -19.68 -18.21 -0.06
N ALA A 8 -19.60 -19.37 -0.71
CA ALA A 8 -18.41 -20.23 -0.70
C ALA A 8 -17.23 -19.64 -1.50
N LEU A 9 -17.51 -18.91 -2.60
CA LEU A 9 -16.47 -18.36 -3.49
C LEU A 9 -15.74 -17.14 -2.91
N ALA A 10 -16.35 -16.43 -1.95
CA ALA A 10 -15.76 -15.23 -1.37
C ALA A 10 -14.58 -15.51 -0.42
N ASN A 11 -14.46 -16.74 0.08
CA ASN A 11 -13.36 -17.16 0.97
C ASN A 11 -12.22 -17.86 0.22
N ASP A 12 -12.36 -18.10 -1.08
CA ASP A 12 -11.28 -18.71 -1.85
C ASP A 12 -10.10 -17.74 -2.01
N PRO A 13 -8.87 -18.20 -1.77
CA PRO A 13 -7.70 -17.38 -2.00
C PRO A 13 -7.57 -17.04 -3.49
N MET A 14 -7.19 -15.80 -3.81
CA MET A 14 -6.86 -15.41 -5.17
C MET A 14 -5.73 -16.28 -5.70
N ASP A 15 -5.97 -16.99 -6.80
CA ASP A 15 -4.91 -17.77 -7.46
C ASP A 15 -3.95 -16.83 -8.20
N LEU A 16 -2.79 -16.60 -7.60
CA LEU A 16 -1.77 -15.72 -8.13
C LEU A 16 -1.15 -16.24 -9.43
N ALA A 17 -1.12 -17.57 -9.63
CA ALA A 17 -0.62 -18.15 -10.87
C ALA A 17 -1.58 -17.89 -12.03
N ILE A 18 -2.89 -17.87 -11.79
CA ILE A 18 -3.89 -17.46 -12.77
C ILE A 18 -3.70 -15.98 -13.13
N LEU A 19 -3.53 -15.10 -12.14
CA LEU A 19 -3.28 -13.67 -12.39
C LEU A 19 -2.04 -13.45 -13.25
N ARG A 20 -0.92 -14.15 -12.97
CA ARG A 20 0.31 -14.04 -13.75
C ARG A 20 0.15 -14.46 -15.20
N ARG A 21 -0.61 -15.54 -15.46
CA ARG A 21 -0.89 -15.98 -16.84
C ARG A 21 -1.82 -15.03 -17.57
N GLN A 22 -2.76 -14.42 -16.86
CA GLN A 22 -3.74 -13.50 -17.45
C GLN A 22 -3.12 -12.13 -17.76
N PHE A 23 -2.29 -11.62 -16.86
CA PHE A 23 -1.64 -10.31 -16.98
C PHE A 23 -0.15 -10.45 -17.27
N ASP A 24 0.15 -11.26 -18.30
CA ASP A 24 1.51 -11.52 -18.74
C ASP A 24 2.10 -10.36 -19.58
N ASP A 25 3.32 -10.53 -20.05
CA ASP A 25 4.00 -9.52 -20.85
C ASP A 25 3.23 -9.18 -22.14
N ALA A 26 2.51 -10.12 -22.74
CA ALA A 26 1.71 -9.88 -23.94
C ALA A 26 0.50 -9.00 -23.66
N TRP A 27 -0.19 -9.24 -22.54
CA TRP A 27 -1.29 -8.38 -22.08
C TRP A 27 -0.81 -6.93 -21.83
N TRP A 28 0.34 -6.78 -21.20
CA TRP A 28 0.90 -5.46 -20.90
C TRP A 28 1.46 -4.74 -22.15
N GLN A 29 1.99 -5.46 -23.12
CA GLN A 29 2.34 -4.88 -24.43
C GLN A 29 1.10 -4.37 -25.17
N ASP A 30 -0.02 -5.12 -25.09
CA ASP A 30 -1.30 -4.65 -25.63
C ASP A 30 -1.81 -3.40 -24.93
N PHE A 31 -1.73 -3.36 -23.60
CA PHE A 31 -2.01 -2.16 -22.79
C PHE A 31 -1.17 -0.96 -23.24
N MET A 32 0.15 -1.13 -23.39
CA MET A 32 1.05 -0.07 -23.86
C MET A 32 0.64 0.45 -25.24
N ARG A 33 0.23 -0.43 -26.14
CA ARG A 33 -0.25 -0.06 -27.47
C ARG A 33 -1.57 0.71 -27.39
N GLN A 34 -2.55 0.24 -26.61
CA GLN A 34 -3.86 0.88 -26.45
C GLN A 34 -3.77 2.26 -25.77
N THR A 35 -2.80 2.46 -24.89
CA THR A 35 -2.60 3.72 -24.16
C THR A 35 -1.57 4.65 -24.80
N GLY A 36 -1.12 4.37 -26.03
CA GLY A 36 -0.08 5.15 -26.69
C GLY A 36 1.20 5.28 -25.82
N ASN A 37 1.66 4.17 -25.26
CA ASN A 37 2.76 4.14 -24.28
C ASN A 37 2.48 5.00 -23.02
N MET A 38 1.29 4.85 -22.47
CA MET A 38 0.80 5.54 -21.26
C MET A 38 0.64 7.07 -21.42
N THR A 39 0.41 7.56 -22.63
CA THR A 39 0.14 8.98 -22.90
C THR A 39 -1.33 9.28 -23.13
N GLU A 40 -2.15 8.26 -23.42
CA GLU A 40 -3.55 8.39 -23.75
C GLU A 40 -4.46 7.75 -22.72
N THR A 41 -5.61 8.37 -22.46
CA THR A 41 -6.66 7.80 -21.60
C THR A 41 -7.36 6.67 -22.32
N CYS A 42 -7.52 5.52 -21.65
CA CYS A 42 -8.11 4.35 -22.27
C CYS A 42 -8.92 3.50 -21.27
N THR A 43 -9.97 2.85 -21.79
CA THR A 43 -10.69 1.78 -21.07
C THR A 43 -10.28 0.43 -21.64
N ILE A 44 -9.79 -0.47 -20.80
CA ILE A 44 -9.31 -1.78 -21.15
C ILE A 44 -10.37 -2.82 -20.77
N SER A 45 -10.94 -3.48 -21.77
CA SER A 45 -12.04 -4.42 -21.55
C SER A 45 -11.60 -5.80 -21.09
N ASN A 46 -10.39 -6.22 -21.42
CA ASN A 46 -9.83 -7.53 -21.07
C ASN A 46 -9.13 -7.44 -19.68
N GLY A 47 -9.92 -7.23 -18.64
CA GLY A 47 -9.43 -7.09 -17.26
C GLY A 47 -9.76 -8.30 -16.38
N LEU A 48 -10.31 -8.03 -15.18
CA LEU A 48 -10.62 -9.07 -14.19
C LEU A 48 -11.87 -9.86 -14.55
N THR A 49 -11.87 -11.14 -14.25
CA THR A 49 -13.07 -11.98 -14.34
C THR A 49 -14.09 -11.63 -13.22
N PRO A 50 -15.37 -12.00 -13.37
CA PRO A 50 -16.36 -11.80 -12.30
C PRO A 50 -15.99 -12.49 -10.97
N ALA A 51 -15.33 -13.64 -11.00
CA ALA A 51 -14.85 -14.32 -9.80
C ALA A 51 -13.73 -13.51 -9.11
N GLN A 52 -12.74 -13.04 -9.88
CA GLN A 52 -11.65 -12.21 -9.36
C GLN A 52 -12.16 -10.89 -8.78
N THR A 53 -13.13 -10.24 -9.43
CA THR A 53 -13.71 -9.01 -8.89
C THR A 53 -14.41 -9.24 -7.56
N ARG A 54 -15.18 -10.34 -7.39
CA ARG A 54 -15.81 -10.67 -6.10
C ARG A 54 -14.77 -10.90 -4.98
N ILE A 55 -13.70 -11.64 -5.26
CA ILE A 55 -12.61 -11.84 -4.30
C ILE A 55 -11.96 -10.50 -3.91
N MET A 56 -11.68 -9.63 -4.88
CA MET A 56 -11.11 -8.31 -4.60
C MET A 56 -12.09 -7.40 -3.84
N GLN A 57 -13.39 -7.45 -4.15
CA GLN A 57 -14.44 -6.77 -3.36
C GLN A 57 -14.39 -7.20 -1.90
N ARG A 58 -14.30 -8.52 -1.65
CA ARG A 58 -14.19 -9.04 -0.26
C ARG A 58 -12.96 -8.47 0.44
N HIS A 59 -11.82 -8.45 -0.21
CA HIS A 59 -10.60 -7.86 0.36
C HIS A 59 -10.72 -6.35 0.61
N VAL A 60 -11.48 -5.62 -0.20
CA VAL A 60 -11.81 -4.22 0.09
C VAL A 60 -12.66 -4.09 1.35
N LEU A 61 -13.68 -4.95 1.51
CA LEU A 61 -14.51 -4.95 2.71
C LEU A 61 -13.69 -5.32 3.96
N ASP A 62 -12.76 -6.26 3.86
CA ASP A 62 -11.85 -6.60 4.96
C ASP A 62 -10.99 -5.40 5.39
N ILE A 63 -10.49 -4.62 4.42
CA ILE A 63 -9.76 -3.38 4.71
C ILE A 63 -10.66 -2.36 5.42
N LEU A 64 -11.87 -2.15 4.94
CA LEU A 64 -12.80 -1.20 5.55
C LEU A 64 -13.23 -1.64 6.96
N ALA A 65 -13.36 -2.95 7.20
CA ALA A 65 -13.59 -3.49 8.52
C ALA A 65 -12.40 -3.23 9.46
N GLU A 66 -11.16 -3.48 9.01
CA GLU A 66 -9.93 -3.18 9.78
C GLU A 66 -9.83 -1.69 10.12
N VAL A 67 -10.08 -0.79 9.15
CA VAL A 67 -10.10 0.67 9.38
C VAL A 67 -11.15 1.04 10.41
N GLY A 68 -12.35 0.49 10.32
CA GLY A 68 -13.44 0.72 11.25
C GLY A 68 -13.10 0.27 12.68
N GLN A 69 -12.56 -0.94 12.82
CA GLN A 69 -12.12 -1.48 14.12
C GLN A 69 -10.99 -0.68 14.78
N LEU A 70 -10.07 -0.17 13.97
CA LEU A 70 -8.93 0.61 14.44
C LEU A 70 -9.29 2.08 14.71
N HIS A 71 -10.49 2.55 14.33
CA HIS A 71 -10.88 3.97 14.35
C HIS A 71 -9.81 4.89 13.74
N GLN A 72 -9.28 4.51 12.56
CA GLN A 72 -8.07 5.11 11.99
C GLN A 72 -8.36 6.14 10.89
N GLU A 73 -8.78 7.33 11.25
CA GLU A 73 -8.94 8.48 10.34
C GLU A 73 -7.62 8.91 9.68
N LYS A 74 -6.52 8.84 10.43
CA LYS A 74 -5.19 9.31 10.01
C LYS A 74 -4.59 8.57 8.80
N TYR A 75 -5.20 7.50 8.32
CA TYR A 75 -4.77 6.79 7.12
C TYR A 75 -5.43 7.30 5.84
N GLY A 76 -6.10 8.45 5.90
CA GLY A 76 -6.70 9.08 4.73
C GLY A 76 -8.09 8.56 4.39
N TYR A 77 -8.81 8.01 5.39
CA TYR A 77 -10.23 7.69 5.25
C TYR A 77 -11.05 8.97 5.26
N ARG A 78 -11.91 9.12 4.27
CA ARG A 78 -12.85 10.22 4.16
C ARG A 78 -14.19 9.69 3.72
N LEU A 79 -15.26 10.24 4.29
CA LEU A 79 -16.65 9.85 4.02
C LEU A 79 -17.45 11.11 3.65
N TRP A 80 -18.28 10.98 2.65
CA TRP A 80 -19.32 11.95 2.27
C TRP A 80 -20.67 11.27 2.33
N ILE A 81 -21.68 11.98 2.81
CA ILE A 81 -23.06 11.54 2.81
C ILE A 81 -23.91 12.69 2.26
N ASP A 82 -24.72 12.40 1.25
CA ASP A 82 -25.56 13.39 0.55
C ASP A 82 -24.79 14.65 0.13
N GLY A 83 -23.55 14.42 -0.36
CA GLY A 83 -22.65 15.47 -0.85
C GLY A 83 -21.90 16.26 0.24
N GLN A 84 -22.14 15.99 1.53
CA GLN A 84 -21.48 16.66 2.64
C GLN A 84 -20.38 15.75 3.24
N GLN A 85 -19.20 16.31 3.46
CA GLN A 85 -18.13 15.60 4.15
C GLN A 85 -18.50 15.40 5.62
N VAL A 86 -18.34 14.16 6.10
CA VAL A 86 -18.58 13.79 7.49
C VAL A 86 -17.34 14.15 8.32
N GLU A 87 -17.51 15.02 9.30
CA GLU A 87 -16.43 15.44 10.22
C GLU A 87 -16.22 14.42 11.34
N GLU A 88 -17.32 13.87 11.90
CA GLU A 88 -17.25 12.89 12.98
C GLU A 88 -17.45 11.48 12.41
N LEU A 89 -16.36 10.71 12.31
CA LEU A 89 -16.35 9.38 11.68
C LEU A 89 -16.69 8.23 12.65
N SER A 90 -16.59 8.43 13.97
CA SER A 90 -16.77 7.36 14.97
C SER A 90 -18.08 6.59 14.83
N PRO A 91 -19.26 7.23 14.62
CA PRO A 91 -20.51 6.50 14.43
C PRO A 91 -20.51 5.62 13.17
N HIS A 92 -19.80 6.06 12.13
CA HIS A 92 -19.70 5.33 10.86
C HIS A 92 -18.70 4.18 10.92
N PHE A 93 -17.63 4.31 11.70
CA PHE A 93 -16.72 3.21 11.98
C PHE A 93 -17.41 2.06 12.72
N ALA A 94 -18.37 2.34 13.58
CA ALA A 94 -19.19 1.31 14.24
C ALA A 94 -20.04 0.49 13.25
N LEU A 95 -20.31 1.01 12.06
CA LEU A 95 -21.06 0.37 10.98
C LEU A 95 -20.14 -0.29 9.92
N HIS A 96 -18.90 -0.62 10.27
CA HIS A 96 -17.97 -1.29 9.35
C HIS A 96 -18.54 -2.61 8.79
N PRO A 97 -18.02 -3.12 7.65
CA PRO A 97 -18.46 -4.40 7.08
C PRO A 97 -18.29 -5.56 8.06
N MET A 98 -19.26 -6.47 8.09
CA MET A 98 -19.18 -7.72 8.85
C MET A 98 -18.64 -8.85 7.95
N PRO A 99 -18.12 -9.95 8.53
CA PRO A 99 -17.51 -11.04 7.77
C PRO A 99 -18.42 -11.66 6.70
N ASP A 100 -19.73 -11.77 6.98
CA ASP A 100 -20.70 -12.43 6.11
C ASP A 100 -21.44 -11.47 5.15
N GLU A 101 -21.10 -10.18 5.18
CA GLU A 101 -21.75 -9.19 4.34
C GLU A 101 -21.02 -9.05 2.99
N ASP A 102 -21.80 -9.01 1.91
CA ASP A 102 -21.33 -8.46 0.63
C ASP A 102 -21.46 -6.92 0.62
N VAL A 103 -21.01 -6.30 -0.47
CA VAL A 103 -21.02 -4.85 -0.57
C VAL A 103 -22.43 -4.26 -0.53
N GLN A 104 -23.41 -4.91 -1.15
CA GLN A 104 -24.79 -4.45 -1.17
C GLN A 104 -25.43 -4.52 0.22
N THR A 105 -25.28 -5.64 0.89
CA THR A 105 -25.82 -5.88 2.24
C THR A 105 -25.23 -4.90 3.24
N TRP A 106 -23.90 -4.75 3.23
CA TRP A 106 -23.22 -3.81 4.10
C TRP A 106 -23.68 -2.37 3.87
N THR A 107 -23.67 -1.91 2.60
CA THR A 107 -24.00 -0.51 2.30
C THR A 107 -25.46 -0.18 2.56
N ALA A 108 -26.39 -1.14 2.35
CA ALA A 108 -27.77 -1.00 2.71
C ALA A 108 -27.96 -0.83 4.23
N ARG A 109 -27.21 -1.60 5.04
CA ARG A 109 -27.23 -1.48 6.51
C ARG A 109 -26.59 -0.16 6.99
N ALA A 110 -25.45 0.23 6.40
CA ALA A 110 -24.67 1.37 6.88
C ALA A 110 -25.23 2.72 6.42
N PHE A 111 -25.76 2.80 5.20
CA PHE A 111 -26.14 4.06 4.57
C PHE A 111 -27.63 4.13 4.16
N GLY A 112 -28.35 2.98 4.11
CA GLY A 112 -29.71 2.92 3.64
C GLY A 112 -29.86 3.35 2.18
N THR A 113 -30.73 4.33 1.91
CA THR A 113 -30.97 4.89 0.58
C THR A 113 -30.18 6.17 0.30
N ARG A 114 -29.33 6.60 1.24
CA ARG A 114 -28.56 7.84 1.10
C ARG A 114 -27.45 7.70 0.05
N LYS A 115 -27.14 8.80 -0.61
CA LYS A 115 -25.94 8.89 -1.43
C LYS A 115 -24.71 8.97 -0.52
N PHE A 116 -23.71 8.17 -0.80
CA PHE A 116 -22.47 8.18 -0.01
C PHE A 116 -21.24 7.97 -0.88
N GLY A 117 -20.09 8.39 -0.39
CA GLY A 117 -18.79 8.16 -1.02
C GLY A 117 -17.71 7.98 0.04
N ILE A 118 -16.97 6.90 -0.07
CA ILE A 118 -15.79 6.62 0.73
C ILE A 118 -14.55 6.73 -0.15
N ILE A 119 -13.55 7.46 0.33
CA ILE A 119 -12.21 7.49 -0.25
C ILE A 119 -11.24 7.05 0.84
N LEU A 120 -10.53 5.96 0.61
CA LEU A 120 -9.45 5.49 1.48
C LEU A 120 -8.13 5.53 0.71
N ASN A 121 -7.30 6.50 1.03
CA ASN A 121 -5.93 6.58 0.51
C ASN A 121 -5.01 5.59 1.23
N ARG A 122 -3.97 5.12 0.54
CA ARG A 122 -2.96 4.21 1.10
C ARG A 122 -3.54 2.87 1.54
N GLY A 123 -4.52 2.36 0.78
CA GLY A 123 -5.19 1.08 1.06
C GLY A 123 -4.25 -0.12 1.14
N GLU A 124 -3.08 -0.05 0.48
CA GLU A 124 -2.04 -1.09 0.54
C GLU A 124 -1.45 -1.34 1.92
N LYS A 125 -1.70 -0.45 2.88
CA LYS A 125 -1.26 -0.62 4.27
C LYS A 125 -2.01 -1.70 5.04
N PHE A 126 -3.28 -1.96 4.67
CA PHE A 126 -4.20 -2.78 5.46
C PHE A 126 -4.21 -4.24 5.03
N SER A 127 -4.48 -4.54 3.78
CA SER A 127 -4.64 -5.91 3.29
C SER A 127 -3.43 -6.42 2.53
N SER A 128 -2.79 -7.45 3.04
CA SER A 128 -1.73 -8.16 2.32
C SER A 128 -2.28 -8.89 1.08
N LYS A 129 -3.50 -9.44 1.12
CA LYS A 129 -4.11 -10.19 0.00
C LYS A 129 -4.45 -9.29 -1.18
N LEU A 130 -5.09 -8.13 -0.94
CA LEU A 130 -5.40 -7.19 -2.02
C LEU A 130 -4.12 -6.60 -2.62
N SER A 131 -3.19 -6.15 -1.78
CA SER A 131 -1.92 -5.62 -2.24
C SER A 131 -1.06 -6.67 -2.96
N GLN A 132 -1.12 -7.92 -2.52
CA GLN A 132 -0.44 -9.03 -3.17
C GLN A 132 -1.00 -9.28 -4.58
N ALA A 133 -2.31 -9.37 -4.74
CA ALA A 133 -2.95 -9.55 -6.03
C ALA A 133 -2.63 -8.40 -7.00
N ALA A 134 -2.77 -7.15 -6.55
CA ALA A 134 -2.44 -5.98 -7.35
C ALA A 134 -0.94 -5.92 -7.72
N ALA A 135 -0.04 -6.32 -6.80
CA ALA A 135 1.40 -6.37 -7.07
C ALA A 135 1.74 -7.40 -8.14
N VAL A 136 1.10 -8.59 -8.12
CA VAL A 136 1.28 -9.62 -9.15
C VAL A 136 0.81 -9.12 -10.52
N ILE A 137 -0.34 -8.44 -10.57
CA ILE A 137 -0.86 -7.84 -11.81
C ILE A 137 0.11 -6.79 -12.36
N LEU A 138 0.66 -5.93 -11.50
CA LEU A 138 1.52 -4.81 -11.90
C LEU A 138 3.00 -5.18 -12.11
N GLU A 139 3.43 -6.37 -11.71
CA GLU A 139 4.85 -6.77 -11.80
C GLU A 139 5.42 -6.65 -13.23
N PRO A 140 4.74 -7.11 -14.31
CA PRO A 140 5.30 -7.01 -15.66
C PRO A 140 5.41 -5.56 -16.16
N ILE A 141 4.40 -4.71 -15.90
CA ILE A 141 4.49 -3.30 -16.32
C ILE A 141 5.64 -2.59 -15.62
N LEU A 142 5.88 -2.86 -14.33
CA LEU A 142 7.01 -2.28 -13.60
C LEU A 142 8.37 -2.73 -14.13
N LYS A 143 8.47 -3.94 -14.67
CA LYS A 143 9.68 -4.40 -15.38
C LYS A 143 9.85 -3.66 -16.70
N MET A 144 8.75 -3.34 -17.39
CA MET A 144 8.75 -2.70 -18.71
C MET A 144 9.06 -1.20 -18.62
N ILE A 145 8.41 -0.46 -17.73
CA ILE A 145 8.56 1.01 -17.60
C ILE A 145 9.56 1.44 -16.52
N GLY A 146 10.01 0.50 -15.69
CA GLY A 146 10.81 0.78 -14.49
C GLY A 146 9.96 1.14 -13.27
N MET A 147 10.63 1.19 -12.12
CA MET A 147 10.01 1.58 -10.85
C MET A 147 9.75 3.09 -10.83
N PRO A 148 8.50 3.55 -10.61
CA PRO A 148 8.23 4.98 -10.43
C PRO A 148 9.10 5.56 -9.30
N THR A 149 9.55 6.81 -9.46
CA THR A 149 10.55 7.41 -8.56
C THR A 149 10.10 7.45 -7.10
N GLU A 150 8.80 7.59 -6.85
CA GLU A 150 8.22 7.55 -5.52
C GLU A 150 7.36 6.30 -5.26
N GLY A 151 7.37 5.34 -6.18
CA GLY A 151 6.63 4.10 -6.07
C GLY A 151 5.16 4.21 -6.43
N ILE A 152 4.41 3.21 -5.97
CA ILE A 152 2.98 3.03 -6.21
C ILE A 152 2.23 3.17 -4.88
N LEU A 153 1.06 3.73 -4.94
CA LEU A 153 0.06 3.61 -3.88
C LEU A 153 -1.30 3.34 -4.49
N PHE A 154 -2.24 2.84 -3.70
CA PHE A 154 -3.59 2.76 -4.19
C PHE A 154 -4.62 3.46 -3.29
N THR A 155 -5.65 3.97 -3.96
CA THR A 155 -6.83 4.57 -3.33
C THR A 155 -8.03 3.68 -3.60
N ILE A 156 -8.77 3.38 -2.56
CA ILE A 156 -10.05 2.66 -2.64
C ILE A 156 -11.16 3.69 -2.69
N PHE A 157 -12.06 3.52 -3.65
CA PHE A 157 -13.29 4.30 -3.79
C PHE A 157 -14.48 3.37 -3.63
N VAL A 158 -15.42 3.71 -2.75
CA VAL A 158 -16.67 2.96 -2.58
C VAL A 158 -17.82 3.95 -2.48
N GLY A 159 -18.89 3.75 -3.23
CA GLY A 159 -20.06 4.59 -3.09
C GLY A 159 -21.02 4.55 -4.28
N ASN A 160 -22.06 5.36 -4.15
CA ASN A 160 -23.11 5.63 -5.14
C ASN A 160 -23.30 7.14 -5.32
N TYR A 161 -22.23 7.91 -5.16
CA TYR A 161 -22.25 9.37 -5.27
C TYR A 161 -22.42 9.83 -6.74
N ASP A 162 -23.09 10.96 -6.95
CA ASP A 162 -23.33 11.47 -8.30
C ASP A 162 -22.03 11.92 -8.97
N MET A 163 -21.16 12.65 -8.24
CA MET A 163 -19.85 13.08 -8.73
C MET A 163 -18.81 13.10 -7.61
N THR A 164 -17.55 13.01 -8.00
CA THR A 164 -16.42 13.13 -7.06
C THR A 164 -16.50 14.45 -6.29
N PRO A 165 -16.34 14.45 -4.95
CA PRO A 165 -16.48 15.66 -4.12
C PRO A 165 -15.50 16.80 -4.43
N LEU A 166 -14.46 16.52 -5.21
CA LEU A 166 -13.47 17.51 -5.63
C LEU A 166 -13.92 18.33 -6.86
N GLY A 167 -15.06 17.95 -7.50
CA GLY A 167 -15.43 18.54 -8.78
C GLY A 167 -14.41 18.24 -9.89
N ILE A 168 -14.36 19.08 -10.91
CA ILE A 168 -13.34 18.97 -11.97
C ILE A 168 -12.00 19.38 -11.39
N HIS A 169 -11.02 18.46 -11.41
CA HIS A 169 -9.70 18.71 -10.87
C HIS A 169 -8.61 18.03 -11.70
N LYS A 170 -7.39 18.38 -11.40
CA LYS A 170 -6.18 17.82 -12.00
C LYS A 170 -5.25 17.35 -10.89
N ASP A 171 -4.74 16.15 -11.04
CA ASP A 171 -3.75 15.60 -10.11
C ASP A 171 -2.37 16.28 -10.28
N PHE A 172 -1.46 15.98 -9.35
CA PHE A 172 -0.08 16.45 -9.44
C PHE A 172 0.60 15.93 -10.70
N ALA A 173 1.50 16.75 -11.27
CA ALA A 173 2.36 16.31 -12.37
C ALA A 173 3.16 15.06 -11.97
N GLY A 174 3.34 14.13 -12.91
CA GLY A 174 4.00 12.86 -12.67
C GLY A 174 3.12 11.77 -12.05
N LYS A 175 1.82 12.01 -11.87
CA LYS A 175 0.89 11.04 -11.31
C LYS A 175 -0.03 10.48 -12.40
N SER A 176 0.21 9.25 -12.83
CA SER A 176 -0.68 8.49 -13.71
C SER A 176 -1.49 7.47 -12.89
N GLY A 177 -2.70 7.15 -13.32
CA GLY A 177 -3.58 6.25 -12.59
C GLY A 177 -4.10 5.09 -13.42
N MET A 178 -4.04 3.88 -12.87
CA MET A 178 -4.76 2.72 -13.37
C MET A 178 -5.85 2.35 -12.37
N HIS A 179 -7.09 2.39 -12.81
CA HIS A 179 -8.26 2.08 -12.01
C HIS A 179 -8.77 0.68 -12.34
N PHE A 180 -8.75 -0.23 -11.38
CA PHE A 180 -9.38 -1.54 -11.44
C PHE A 180 -10.82 -1.38 -10.97
N HIS A 181 -11.76 -1.51 -11.88
CA HIS A 181 -13.17 -1.33 -11.56
C HIS A 181 -13.77 -2.65 -11.09
N LEU A 182 -14.07 -2.72 -9.81
CA LEU A 182 -14.58 -3.94 -9.20
C LEU A 182 -16.11 -4.06 -9.27
N GLY A 183 -16.82 -3.01 -9.71
CA GLY A 183 -18.28 -3.01 -9.80
C GLY A 183 -18.98 -2.88 -8.43
N PRO A 184 -20.27 -3.29 -8.29
CA PRO A 184 -21.12 -3.87 -9.33
C PRO A 184 -21.62 -2.87 -10.40
N GLY A 185 -21.95 -1.62 -10.01
CA GLY A 185 -22.42 -0.60 -10.95
C GLY A 185 -21.29 -0.01 -11.81
N PRO A 186 -21.61 0.64 -12.94
CA PRO A 186 -20.63 1.27 -13.80
C PRO A 186 -20.07 2.56 -13.18
N LYS A 187 -18.94 3.00 -13.71
CA LYS A 187 -18.36 4.31 -13.41
C LYS A 187 -18.03 5.05 -14.70
N THR A 188 -18.25 6.35 -14.71
CA THR A 188 -17.89 7.22 -15.82
C THR A 188 -16.83 8.22 -15.38
N MET A 189 -15.77 8.32 -16.18
CA MET A 189 -14.78 9.40 -16.06
C MET A 189 -14.95 10.36 -17.22
N TYR A 190 -15.04 11.64 -16.91
CA TYR A 190 -14.97 12.74 -17.87
C TYR A 190 -13.56 13.31 -17.80
N VAL A 191 -12.94 13.49 -18.96
CA VAL A 191 -11.55 13.90 -19.08
C VAL A 191 -11.42 15.02 -20.08
N TRP A 192 -10.58 16.00 -19.77
CA TRP A 192 -10.27 17.11 -20.65
C TRP A 192 -8.76 17.23 -20.81
N GLU A 193 -8.36 17.57 -22.03
CA GLU A 193 -7.03 18.10 -22.27
C GLU A 193 -6.90 19.49 -21.64
N ASP A 194 -5.68 19.89 -21.28
CA ASP A 194 -5.48 21.16 -20.56
C ASP A 194 -5.94 22.37 -21.38
N GLU A 195 -5.72 22.33 -22.69
CA GLU A 195 -6.14 23.36 -23.65
C GLU A 195 -7.64 23.40 -23.93
N ASP A 196 -8.35 22.27 -23.77
CA ASP A 196 -9.78 22.16 -24.06
C ASP A 196 -10.64 22.56 -22.86
N TYR A 197 -10.11 22.45 -21.65
CA TYR A 197 -10.81 22.83 -20.43
C TYR A 197 -10.71 24.34 -20.18
N LYS A 198 -11.73 25.08 -20.59
CA LYS A 198 -11.81 26.54 -20.42
C LYS A 198 -12.88 26.89 -19.40
N THR A 199 -12.50 27.68 -18.40
CA THR A 199 -13.43 28.21 -17.38
C THR A 199 -13.85 29.63 -17.67
N ALA A 200 -15.04 30.01 -17.19
CA ALA A 200 -15.52 31.39 -17.29
C ALA A 200 -14.69 32.34 -16.37
N PRO A 201 -14.69 33.65 -16.65
CA PRO A 201 -14.02 34.60 -15.75
C PRO A 201 -14.54 34.50 -14.31
N GLY A 202 -13.64 34.37 -13.37
CA GLY A 202 -13.93 34.19 -11.94
C GLY A 202 -14.24 32.78 -11.49
N GLU A 203 -14.33 31.83 -12.41
CA GLU A 203 -14.50 30.40 -12.07
C GLU A 203 -13.16 29.75 -11.71
N LYS A 204 -13.18 28.89 -10.70
CA LYS A 204 -11.97 28.12 -10.33
C LYS A 204 -11.67 27.08 -11.40
N ARG A 205 -10.43 27.06 -11.87
CA ARG A 205 -9.99 26.05 -12.84
C ARG A 205 -9.80 24.66 -12.23
N CYS A 206 -9.35 24.56 -10.98
CA CYS A 206 -9.18 23.30 -10.26
C CYS A 206 -10.12 23.26 -9.06
N ASN A 207 -10.60 22.05 -8.73
CA ASN A 207 -11.68 21.82 -7.76
C ASN A 207 -12.95 22.60 -8.14
N ASN A 208 -13.28 22.58 -9.42
CA ASN A 208 -14.43 23.28 -9.97
C ASN A 208 -15.71 22.47 -9.77
N MET A 209 -16.62 22.99 -8.94
CA MET A 209 -17.90 22.37 -8.65
C MET A 209 -19.00 22.72 -9.69
N ASN A 210 -18.76 23.73 -10.56
CA ASN A 210 -19.68 24.08 -11.65
C ASN A 210 -19.43 23.17 -12.86
N VAL A 211 -19.87 21.91 -12.77
CA VAL A 211 -19.54 20.83 -13.70
C VAL A 211 -20.38 20.87 -14.98
N ALA A 212 -21.66 21.14 -14.86
CA ALA A 212 -22.63 20.98 -15.96
C ALA A 212 -22.24 21.67 -17.26
N PRO A 213 -21.74 22.95 -17.28
CA PRO A 213 -21.36 23.63 -18.51
C PRO A 213 -20.19 22.99 -19.26
N HIS A 214 -19.36 22.18 -18.56
CA HIS A 214 -18.12 21.63 -19.10
C HIS A 214 -18.28 20.21 -19.65
N LEU A 215 -19.34 19.47 -19.28
CA LEU A 215 -19.51 18.06 -19.66
C LEU A 215 -19.54 17.83 -21.18
N ALA A 216 -20.07 18.77 -21.95
CA ALA A 216 -20.19 18.65 -23.42
C ALA A 216 -18.83 18.66 -24.14
N SER A 217 -17.78 19.26 -23.54
CA SER A 217 -16.43 19.31 -24.09
C SER A 217 -15.52 18.18 -23.59
N ALA A 218 -16.00 17.33 -22.67
CA ALA A 218 -15.22 16.25 -22.11
C ALA A 218 -15.21 15.02 -23.01
N THR A 219 -14.09 14.30 -23.03
CA THR A 219 -14.08 12.90 -23.47
C THR A 219 -14.64 12.04 -22.35
N ARG A 220 -15.64 11.21 -22.69
CA ARG A 220 -16.34 10.36 -21.75
C ARG A 220 -15.83 8.91 -21.84
N HIS A 221 -15.42 8.36 -20.71
CA HIS A 221 -15.02 6.97 -20.56
C HIS A 221 -15.93 6.29 -19.54
N THR A 222 -16.80 5.38 -19.98
CA THR A 222 -17.62 4.55 -19.10
C THR A 222 -17.04 3.14 -19.07
N PHE A 223 -16.86 2.62 -17.88
CA PHE A 223 -16.31 1.29 -17.67
C PHE A 223 -17.13 0.50 -16.64
N HIS A 224 -17.13 -0.82 -16.80
CA HIS A 224 -17.95 -1.78 -16.11
C HIS A 224 -17.10 -2.73 -15.26
N GLN A 225 -17.77 -3.54 -14.44
CA GLN A 225 -17.12 -4.53 -13.58
C GLN A 225 -16.08 -5.37 -14.33
N GLY A 226 -14.89 -5.44 -13.77
CA GLY A 226 -13.74 -6.17 -14.31
C GLY A 226 -12.90 -5.39 -15.32
N GLN A 227 -13.38 -4.27 -15.85
CA GLN A 227 -12.61 -3.45 -16.78
C GLN A 227 -11.59 -2.59 -16.04
N PHE A 228 -10.51 -2.24 -16.74
CA PHE A 228 -9.52 -1.28 -16.25
C PHE A 228 -9.71 0.04 -16.99
N TYR A 229 -9.39 1.12 -16.29
CA TYR A 229 -9.34 2.44 -16.86
C TYR A 229 -7.98 3.05 -16.54
N PHE A 230 -7.30 3.53 -17.58
CA PHE A 230 -6.03 4.22 -17.45
C PHE A 230 -6.18 5.70 -17.76
N MET A 231 -5.56 6.54 -16.94
CA MET A 231 -5.49 7.99 -17.13
C MET A 231 -4.03 8.43 -16.94
N PRO A 232 -3.40 9.04 -17.97
CA PRO A 232 -2.08 9.62 -17.84
C PRO A 232 -2.09 10.85 -16.94
N GLU A 233 -0.91 11.35 -16.59
CA GLU A 233 -0.76 12.59 -15.85
C GLU A 233 -1.35 13.81 -16.57
N ASN A 234 -1.52 14.91 -15.84
CA ASN A 234 -1.87 16.22 -16.38
C ASN A 234 -3.26 16.35 -17.04
N LYS A 235 -4.19 15.43 -16.83
CA LYS A 235 -5.56 15.52 -17.32
C LYS A 235 -6.48 16.16 -16.27
N PHE A 236 -7.30 17.14 -16.69
CA PHE A 236 -8.47 17.50 -15.90
C PHE A 236 -9.46 16.36 -15.96
N HIS A 237 -10.04 16.02 -14.82
CA HIS A 237 -10.97 14.89 -14.78
C HIS A 237 -12.05 15.04 -13.71
N LEU A 238 -13.12 14.27 -13.91
CA LEU A 238 -14.24 14.14 -12.99
C LEU A 238 -14.73 12.71 -13.03
N GLY A 239 -14.87 12.06 -11.87
CA GLY A 239 -15.52 10.76 -11.75
C GLY A 239 -16.99 10.89 -11.37
N MET A 240 -17.88 10.18 -12.06
CA MET A 240 -19.31 10.11 -11.77
C MET A 240 -19.77 8.66 -11.65
N GLN A 241 -20.64 8.38 -10.68
CA GLN A 241 -21.27 7.08 -10.48
C GLN A 241 -22.58 7.21 -9.68
N ASP A 242 -23.69 6.84 -10.28
CA ASP A 242 -25.01 6.88 -9.64
C ASP A 242 -25.34 5.58 -8.91
N GLU A 243 -24.77 4.49 -9.40
CA GLU A 243 -24.93 3.16 -8.82
C GLU A 243 -23.76 2.81 -7.89
N LEU A 244 -24.03 1.93 -6.94
CA LEU A 244 -23.00 1.41 -6.04
C LEU A 244 -21.85 0.78 -6.82
N SER A 245 -20.65 1.29 -6.60
CA SER A 245 -19.43 0.70 -7.18
C SER A 245 -18.23 0.78 -6.26
N ILE A 246 -17.31 -0.17 -6.45
CA ILE A 246 -16.00 -0.22 -5.84
C ILE A 246 -14.95 -0.04 -6.93
N GLY A 247 -13.97 0.81 -6.67
CA GLY A 247 -12.81 0.99 -7.51
C GLY A 247 -11.51 0.99 -6.72
N LEU A 248 -10.49 0.37 -7.29
CA LEU A 248 -9.13 0.38 -6.80
C LEU A 248 -8.26 1.15 -7.80
N ALA A 249 -7.87 2.38 -7.47
CA ALA A 249 -6.98 3.18 -8.31
C ALA A 249 -5.53 3.02 -7.86
N CYS A 250 -4.71 2.40 -8.70
CA CYS A 250 -3.26 2.30 -8.52
C CYS A 250 -2.59 3.50 -9.18
N TRP A 251 -1.86 4.27 -8.38
CA TRP A 251 -1.20 5.50 -8.81
C TRP A 251 0.29 5.25 -8.96
N PHE A 252 0.82 5.53 -10.15
CA PHE A 252 2.25 5.57 -10.42
C PHE A 252 2.77 6.97 -10.13
N TYR A 253 3.71 7.09 -9.19
CA TYR A 253 4.21 8.38 -8.72
C TYR A 253 5.59 8.66 -9.25
N ASN A 254 5.66 9.58 -10.22
CA ASN A 254 6.89 10.24 -10.59
C ASN A 254 6.80 11.71 -10.17
N ARG A 255 7.93 12.34 -9.89
CA ARG A 255 7.97 13.76 -9.57
C ARG A 255 8.99 14.46 -10.45
N CYS A 256 8.88 15.78 -10.56
CA CYS A 256 9.95 16.56 -11.11
C CYS A 256 11.20 16.50 -10.19
N ASP A 257 12.34 16.80 -10.74
CA ASP A 257 13.63 16.73 -10.05
C ASP A 257 13.69 17.58 -8.79
N TYR A 258 13.13 18.80 -8.82
CA TYR A 258 13.06 19.70 -7.67
C TYR A 258 12.25 19.11 -6.50
N ASP A 259 11.04 18.64 -6.77
CA ASP A 259 10.18 18.06 -5.74
C ASP A 259 10.75 16.75 -5.20
N PHE A 260 11.39 15.96 -6.07
CA PHE A 260 12.05 14.72 -5.65
C PHE A 260 13.29 14.99 -4.79
N ALA A 261 14.07 16.03 -5.10
CA ALA A 261 15.15 16.47 -4.23
C ALA A 261 14.64 16.86 -2.84
N GLY A 262 13.52 17.59 -2.76
CA GLY A 262 12.82 17.89 -1.50
C GLY A 262 12.39 16.64 -0.74
N GLU A 263 11.88 15.62 -1.43
CA GLU A 263 11.52 14.34 -0.81
C GLU A 263 12.76 13.62 -0.22
N LEU A 264 13.90 13.63 -0.90
CA LEU A 264 15.14 13.06 -0.37
C LEU A 264 15.62 13.79 0.89
N LEU A 265 15.51 15.11 0.93
CA LEU A 265 15.82 15.90 2.13
C LEU A 265 14.85 15.60 3.27
N ASN A 266 13.56 15.43 2.99
CA ASN A 266 12.57 15.02 3.99
C ASN A 266 12.88 13.63 4.57
N ARG A 267 13.32 12.69 3.74
CA ARG A 267 13.77 11.37 4.18
C ARG A 267 15.04 11.43 4.99
N PHE A 268 16.00 12.24 4.57
CA PHE A 268 17.21 12.51 5.35
C PHE A 268 16.85 12.99 6.75
N LYS A 269 15.97 14.00 6.86
CA LYS A 269 15.46 14.49 8.13
C LYS A 269 14.79 13.39 8.95
N ALA A 270 13.89 12.60 8.33
CA ALA A 270 13.14 11.55 9.03
C ALA A 270 14.04 10.44 9.59
N TYR A 271 15.15 10.13 8.93
CA TYR A 271 16.07 9.07 9.35
C TYR A 271 17.13 9.54 10.35
N ASN A 272 17.58 10.77 10.23
CA ASN A 272 18.75 11.23 10.96
C ASN A 272 18.47 12.31 12.02
N LEU A 273 17.26 12.89 12.04
CA LEU A 273 16.92 13.94 12.99
C LEU A 273 15.81 13.46 13.95
N PRO A 274 16.14 13.13 15.21
CA PRO A 274 15.13 12.82 16.23
C PRO A 274 14.30 14.06 16.54
N ARG A 275 13.07 13.86 16.98
CA ARG A 275 12.24 14.96 17.51
C ARG A 275 12.86 15.48 18.80
N SER A 276 12.95 16.79 18.93
CA SER A 276 13.38 17.50 20.12
C SER A 276 12.37 18.60 20.46
N GLU A 277 12.09 18.81 21.74
CA GLU A 277 11.23 19.88 22.25
C GLU A 277 12.07 21.07 22.76
N GLY A 278 13.40 21.01 22.60
CA GLY A 278 14.32 22.07 23.02
C GLY A 278 14.05 23.38 22.27
N MET A 279 13.97 24.46 23.01
CA MET A 279 13.78 25.80 22.45
C MET A 279 15.13 26.49 22.30
N LEU A 280 15.41 26.98 21.09
CA LEU A 280 16.56 27.85 20.86
C LEU A 280 16.31 29.23 21.51
N LYS A 281 17.37 29.78 22.05
CA LYS A 281 17.37 31.18 22.53
C LYS A 281 17.71 32.12 21.38
N SER A 282 17.31 33.39 21.53
CA SER A 282 17.70 34.44 20.58
C SER A 282 19.22 34.53 20.48
N ASP A 283 19.74 34.51 19.25
CA ASP A 283 21.15 34.65 18.98
C ASP A 283 21.60 36.11 19.19
N LYS A 284 22.64 36.29 19.98
CA LYS A 284 23.26 37.60 20.28
C LYS A 284 24.69 37.68 19.77
N ASN A 285 25.15 36.66 19.08
CA ASN A 285 26.51 36.63 18.57
C ASN A 285 26.71 37.64 17.42
N PRO A 286 27.93 38.03 17.13
CA PRO A 286 28.28 38.74 15.88
C PRO A 286 27.78 37.97 14.65
N VAL A 287 27.41 38.68 13.59
CA VAL A 287 26.76 38.11 12.39
C VAL A 287 27.57 36.95 11.74
N ASP A 288 28.88 36.97 11.87
CA ASP A 288 29.76 35.93 11.31
C ASP A 288 30.01 34.75 12.25
N ASP A 289 29.51 34.79 13.51
CA ASP A 289 29.63 33.70 14.48
C ASP A 289 28.41 32.81 14.39
N THR A 290 28.59 31.63 13.83
CA THR A 290 27.53 30.62 13.61
C THR A 290 27.40 29.62 14.76
N SER A 291 28.10 29.79 15.88
CA SER A 291 28.15 28.81 16.98
C SER A 291 26.79 28.57 17.63
N ALA A 292 25.84 29.50 17.52
CA ALA A 292 24.48 29.34 18.04
C ALA A 292 23.69 28.19 17.36
N VAL A 293 24.12 27.71 16.20
CA VAL A 293 23.47 26.59 15.50
C VAL A 293 23.97 25.21 15.99
N GLU A 294 25.09 25.13 16.70
CA GLU A 294 25.69 23.87 17.14
C GLU A 294 24.73 22.93 17.91
N PRO A 295 23.86 23.44 18.81
CA PRO A 295 22.87 22.56 19.47
C PRO A 295 21.89 21.92 18.49
N VAL A 296 21.61 22.53 17.34
CA VAL A 296 20.77 21.97 16.29
C VAL A 296 21.54 20.95 15.48
N LEU A 297 22.81 21.26 15.11
CA LEU A 297 23.63 20.35 14.33
C LEU A 297 23.94 19.07 15.11
N SER A 298 24.13 19.15 16.41
CA SER A 298 24.36 17.99 17.29
C SER A 298 23.15 17.06 17.42
N LEU A 299 21.94 17.47 16.99
CA LEU A 299 20.77 16.59 16.95
C LEU A 299 20.85 15.56 15.82
N PHE A 300 21.61 15.85 14.75
CA PHE A 300 21.72 14.93 13.63
C PHE A 300 22.53 13.69 14.01
N ARG A 301 21.91 12.51 13.85
CA ARG A 301 22.52 11.21 14.10
C ARG A 301 23.09 10.67 12.80
N LEU A 302 24.28 11.10 12.45
CA LEU A 302 24.98 10.70 11.23
C LEU A 302 25.90 9.48 11.45
N GLU A 303 26.17 9.14 12.72
CA GLU A 303 27.09 8.04 13.11
C GLU A 303 28.44 8.19 12.40
N ASP A 304 28.83 7.17 11.62
CA ASP A 304 30.07 7.12 10.85
C ASP A 304 30.01 7.85 9.48
N ARG A 305 28.97 8.66 9.26
CA ARG A 305 28.72 9.43 7.99
C ARG A 305 28.91 10.92 8.15
N GLU A 306 29.43 11.40 9.26
CA GLU A 306 29.63 12.82 9.51
C GLU A 306 30.62 13.47 8.52
N ASP A 307 31.56 12.68 8.01
CA ASP A 307 32.55 13.10 7.00
C ASP A 307 31.99 13.17 5.57
N LEU A 308 30.77 12.67 5.35
CA LEU A 308 30.15 12.69 4.03
C LEU A 308 29.59 14.06 3.68
N GLY A 309 29.92 14.53 2.48
CA GLY A 309 29.20 15.65 1.87
C GLY A 309 27.73 15.31 1.58
N VAL A 310 26.91 16.34 1.40
CA VAL A 310 25.46 16.20 1.17
C VAL A 310 25.10 15.28 0.01
N LYS A 311 25.80 15.36 -1.13
CA LYS A 311 25.47 14.54 -2.31
C LYS A 311 25.71 13.05 -2.10
N PRO A 312 26.83 12.55 -1.57
CA PRO A 312 27.01 11.15 -1.18
C PRO A 312 25.92 10.67 -0.19
N LEU A 313 25.60 11.47 0.82
CA LEU A 313 24.61 11.15 1.83
C LEU A 313 23.22 10.99 1.21
N LEU A 314 22.78 11.91 0.33
CA LEU A 314 21.50 11.80 -0.38
C LEU A 314 21.47 10.60 -1.34
N ARG A 315 22.61 10.18 -1.92
CA ARG A 315 22.67 8.93 -2.71
C ARG A 315 22.43 7.69 -1.85
N GLU A 316 22.95 7.67 -0.62
CA GLU A 316 22.66 6.58 0.32
C GLU A 316 21.17 6.54 0.69
N ILE A 317 20.59 7.69 1.01
CA ILE A 317 19.14 7.80 1.29
C ILE A 317 18.31 7.33 0.10
N TYR A 318 18.66 7.72 -1.12
CA TYR A 318 17.98 7.26 -2.33
C TYR A 318 18.13 5.76 -2.54
N ARG A 319 19.30 5.20 -2.31
CA ARG A 319 19.55 3.75 -2.39
C ARG A 319 18.66 2.99 -1.40
N ASP A 320 18.61 3.41 -0.14
CA ASP A 320 17.77 2.79 0.89
C ASP A 320 16.28 2.92 0.54
N PHE A 321 15.89 4.05 -0.03
CA PHE A 321 14.53 4.23 -0.51
C PHE A 321 14.19 3.27 -1.66
N ARG A 322 15.09 3.08 -2.61
CA ARG A 322 14.90 2.07 -3.66
C ARG A 322 14.74 0.66 -3.08
N TYR A 323 15.62 0.24 -2.17
CA TYR A 323 15.47 -1.04 -1.51
C TYR A 323 14.11 -1.17 -0.81
N SER A 324 13.63 -0.11 -0.17
CA SER A 324 12.31 -0.08 0.45
C SER A 324 11.19 -0.28 -0.57
N LEU A 325 11.22 0.38 -1.73
CA LEU A 325 10.23 0.20 -2.80
C LEU A 325 10.28 -1.22 -3.36
N PHE A 326 11.46 -1.71 -3.71
CA PHE A 326 11.61 -3.04 -4.32
C PHE A 326 11.22 -4.16 -3.36
N SER A 327 11.52 -4.04 -2.06
CA SER A 327 11.11 -5.03 -1.06
C SER A 327 9.60 -5.04 -0.80
N ASN A 328 8.89 -4.00 -1.23
CA ASN A 328 7.44 -3.87 -1.08
C ASN A 328 6.70 -3.92 -2.43
N ALA A 329 7.29 -4.56 -3.44
CA ALA A 329 6.73 -4.71 -4.78
C ALA A 329 6.32 -3.35 -5.43
N GLY A 330 7.08 -2.31 -5.15
CA GLY A 330 6.85 -0.96 -5.65
C GLY A 330 5.94 -0.08 -4.80
N TYR A 331 5.27 -0.62 -3.79
CA TYR A 331 4.42 0.19 -2.93
C TYR A 331 5.22 1.17 -2.08
N ARG A 332 4.80 2.44 -2.12
CA ARG A 332 5.41 3.53 -1.36
C ARG A 332 5.19 3.38 0.15
N ASN A 333 4.01 2.96 0.55
CA ASN A 333 3.64 2.82 1.94
C ASN A 333 3.88 1.41 2.43
N ARG A 334 4.65 1.29 3.50
CA ARG A 334 4.83 0.02 4.20
C ARG A 334 3.53 -0.43 4.86
N PRO A 335 3.25 -1.72 4.92
CA PRO A 335 2.07 -2.24 5.62
C PRO A 335 2.16 -1.96 7.11
N ILE A 336 0.99 -1.93 7.77
CA ILE A 336 0.90 -1.84 9.23
C ILE A 336 1.59 -3.08 9.80
N ALA A 337 2.55 -2.84 10.70
CA ALA A 337 3.25 -3.92 11.38
C ALA A 337 2.26 -4.73 12.23
N ARG A 338 2.50 -6.03 12.34
CA ARG A 338 1.75 -6.89 13.25
C ARG A 338 2.06 -6.52 14.70
N THR A 339 1.07 -6.58 15.55
CA THR A 339 1.19 -6.30 16.98
C THR A 339 1.20 -7.57 17.84
N ASP A 340 0.75 -8.68 17.25
CA ASP A 340 0.79 -10.00 17.86
C ASP A 340 2.23 -10.51 17.98
N ASP A 341 2.58 -11.01 19.15
CA ASP A 341 3.83 -11.76 19.34
C ASP A 341 3.56 -13.20 18.94
N ILE A 342 4.30 -13.67 17.92
CA ILE A 342 4.19 -15.05 17.46
C ILE A 342 5.31 -15.88 18.09
N ASP A 343 4.92 -17.03 18.63
CA ASP A 343 5.91 -18.07 18.93
C ASP A 343 5.99 -19.04 17.74
N ILE A 344 7.19 -19.11 17.15
CA ILE A 344 7.47 -19.95 15.98
C ILE A 344 8.09 -21.25 16.50
N GLY A 345 7.35 -22.33 16.36
CA GLY A 345 7.80 -23.67 16.73
C GLY A 345 8.97 -24.15 15.85
N PRO A 346 9.76 -25.11 16.31
CA PRO A 346 10.92 -25.62 15.57
C PRO A 346 10.53 -26.25 14.22
N ASP A 347 9.33 -26.83 14.14
CA ASP A 347 8.82 -27.54 12.97
C ASP A 347 7.81 -26.72 12.15
N ASP A 348 7.55 -25.47 12.55
CA ASP A 348 6.70 -24.58 11.77
C ASP A 348 7.38 -24.20 10.47
N ALA A 349 6.61 -24.20 9.37
CA ALA A 349 7.11 -23.82 8.07
C ALA A 349 6.99 -22.31 7.87
N VAL A 350 8.06 -21.68 7.39
CA VAL A 350 8.14 -20.24 7.15
C VAL A 350 8.51 -20.00 5.69
N CYS A 351 7.83 -19.10 5.03
CA CYS A 351 8.13 -18.67 3.67
C CYS A 351 7.83 -17.17 3.46
N THR A 352 8.42 -16.60 2.42
CA THR A 352 8.08 -15.25 1.94
C THR A 352 6.86 -15.29 1.05
N ASP A 353 5.94 -14.35 1.23
CA ASP A 353 4.76 -14.22 0.38
C ASP A 353 5.14 -13.59 -0.97
N GLU A 354 4.74 -14.24 -2.07
CA GLU A 354 4.89 -13.67 -3.42
C GLU A 354 4.04 -12.40 -3.62
N PRO A 355 4.46 -11.44 -4.43
CA PRO A 355 5.71 -11.33 -5.18
C PRO A 355 6.82 -10.59 -4.41
N TYR A 356 6.66 -10.42 -3.11
CA TYR A 356 7.58 -9.63 -2.30
C TYR A 356 8.95 -10.30 -2.17
N LYS A 357 10.00 -9.50 -2.22
CA LYS A 357 11.38 -9.95 -2.08
C LYS A 357 12.06 -9.15 -0.97
N MET A 358 12.72 -9.83 -0.07
CA MET A 358 13.60 -9.16 0.88
C MET A 358 14.95 -8.87 0.24
N PHE A 359 15.58 -7.78 0.66
CA PHE A 359 16.93 -7.45 0.24
C PHE A 359 17.80 -7.33 1.49
N CYS A 360 18.99 -7.92 1.43
CA CYS A 360 19.98 -7.84 2.49
C CYS A 360 21.25 -7.20 1.93
N ARG A 361 21.87 -6.35 2.71
CA ARG A 361 23.20 -5.81 2.40
C ARG A 361 23.98 -5.58 3.69
N GLN A 362 25.28 -5.79 3.64
CA GLN A 362 26.16 -5.34 4.70
C GLN A 362 26.54 -3.87 4.48
N ASP A 363 26.42 -3.07 5.53
CA ASP A 363 26.96 -1.72 5.53
C ASP A 363 28.49 -1.82 5.69
N PRO A 364 29.28 -1.38 4.70
CA PRO A 364 30.72 -1.54 4.71
C PRO A 364 31.44 -0.72 5.80
N ARG A 365 30.78 0.25 6.40
CA ARG A 365 31.32 1.11 7.45
C ARG A 365 31.09 0.51 8.83
N SER A 366 29.83 0.26 9.16
CA SER A 366 29.46 -0.28 10.47
C SER A 366 29.60 -1.80 10.59
N GLY A 367 29.69 -2.51 9.45
CA GLY A 367 29.63 -3.98 9.40
C GLY A 367 28.26 -4.57 9.75
N HIS A 368 27.26 -3.72 9.98
CA HIS A 368 25.88 -4.17 10.24
C HIS A 368 25.23 -4.66 8.96
N TYR A 369 24.26 -5.55 9.11
CA TYR A 369 23.40 -5.99 8.01
C TYR A 369 22.09 -5.22 8.03
N ASP A 370 21.77 -4.59 6.90
CA ASP A 370 20.47 -3.96 6.65
C ASP A 370 19.60 -4.95 5.87
N VAL A 371 18.46 -5.32 6.44
CA VAL A 371 17.42 -6.10 5.76
C VAL A 371 16.25 -5.18 5.41
N PHE A 372 15.87 -5.16 4.15
CA PHE A 372 14.70 -4.44 3.67
C PHE A 372 13.56 -5.42 3.46
N VAL A 373 12.48 -5.24 4.22
CA VAL A 373 11.32 -6.12 4.24
C VAL A 373 10.05 -5.30 4.19
N ARG A 374 9.23 -5.51 3.16
CA ARG A 374 7.96 -4.80 2.97
C ARG A 374 8.09 -3.28 3.19
N GLY A 375 9.13 -2.68 2.62
CA GLY A 375 9.41 -1.25 2.73
C GLY A 375 10.05 -0.80 4.05
N THR A 376 10.26 -1.69 4.99
CA THR A 376 10.91 -1.40 6.27
C THR A 376 12.37 -1.81 6.24
N LYS A 377 13.26 -0.92 6.68
CA LYS A 377 14.68 -1.21 6.91
C LYS A 377 14.85 -1.70 8.35
N VAL A 378 15.50 -2.84 8.53
CA VAL A 378 15.87 -3.41 9.83
C VAL A 378 17.38 -3.61 9.84
N SER A 379 18.08 -2.98 10.78
CA SER A 379 19.53 -3.16 10.92
C SER A 379 19.83 -4.19 12.01
N LEU A 380 20.63 -5.18 11.66
CA LEU A 380 21.02 -6.31 12.53
C LEU A 380 22.53 -6.34 12.72
N ARG A 381 22.97 -6.50 13.96
CA ARG A 381 24.38 -6.61 14.31
C ARG A 381 24.80 -8.08 14.39
N ASN A 382 26.03 -8.38 14.04
CA ASN A 382 26.67 -9.67 14.25
C ASN A 382 25.87 -10.89 13.75
N PHE A 383 25.34 -10.80 12.55
CA PHE A 383 24.56 -11.89 11.94
C PHE A 383 25.25 -12.38 10.65
N ALA A 384 26.39 -13.04 10.78
CA ALA A 384 27.03 -13.70 9.65
C ALA A 384 26.10 -14.73 9.02
N GLY A 385 26.08 -14.84 7.69
CA GLY A 385 25.19 -15.74 6.95
C GLY A 385 23.75 -15.27 6.76
N LEU A 386 23.40 -14.05 7.21
CA LEU A 386 22.05 -13.49 7.04
C LEU A 386 21.62 -13.42 5.58
N GLU A 387 22.54 -13.10 4.66
CA GLU A 387 22.27 -13.02 3.22
C GLU A 387 21.80 -14.35 2.66
N VAL A 388 22.41 -15.45 3.09
CA VAL A 388 22.04 -16.82 2.68
C VAL A 388 20.63 -17.16 3.14
N ILE A 389 20.27 -16.80 4.39
CA ILE A 389 18.90 -17.02 4.91
C ILE A 389 17.89 -16.22 4.09
N VAL A 390 18.16 -14.93 3.84
CA VAL A 390 17.27 -14.05 3.06
C VAL A 390 17.09 -14.58 1.63
N GLU A 391 18.16 -15.05 1.01
CA GLU A 391 18.10 -15.66 -0.32
C GLU A 391 17.23 -16.91 -0.34
N ARG A 392 17.39 -17.79 0.64
CA ARG A 392 16.58 -19.02 0.78
C ARG A 392 15.11 -18.72 1.02
N LEU A 393 14.80 -17.77 1.89
CA LEU A 393 13.42 -17.35 2.12
C LEU A 393 12.79 -16.75 0.85
N ASN A 394 13.55 -15.95 0.07
CA ASN A 394 13.11 -15.37 -1.20
C ASN A 394 12.86 -16.42 -2.29
N ALA A 395 13.38 -17.62 -2.18
CA ALA A 395 13.07 -18.73 -3.08
C ALA A 395 11.61 -19.21 -2.95
N GLY A 396 10.89 -18.79 -1.86
CA GLY A 396 9.49 -19.11 -1.64
C GLY A 396 9.22 -20.54 -1.20
N THR A 397 10.26 -21.37 -1.03
CA THR A 397 10.11 -22.73 -0.50
C THR A 397 9.94 -22.65 1.02
N PRO A 398 8.88 -23.25 1.61
CA PRO A 398 8.72 -23.29 3.03
C PRO A 398 9.92 -24.00 3.74
N MET A 399 10.44 -23.38 4.78
CA MET A 399 11.58 -23.91 5.57
C MET A 399 11.30 -23.84 7.06
N THR A 400 11.85 -24.77 7.83
CA THR A 400 11.79 -24.75 9.28
C THR A 400 12.96 -23.97 9.90
N ILE A 401 12.85 -23.63 11.20
CA ILE A 401 13.95 -22.99 11.93
C ILE A 401 15.23 -23.84 11.87
N ALA A 402 15.10 -25.17 12.03
CA ALA A 402 16.23 -26.07 11.98
C ALA A 402 16.94 -26.06 10.62
N GLN A 403 16.17 -26.06 9.52
CA GLN A 403 16.75 -26.00 8.18
C GLN A 403 17.46 -24.68 7.91
N LEU A 404 16.88 -23.53 8.35
CA LEU A 404 17.51 -22.23 8.22
C LEU A 404 18.74 -22.08 9.11
N ALA A 405 18.71 -22.62 10.33
CA ALA A 405 19.84 -22.59 11.24
C ALA A 405 21.02 -23.42 10.70
N GLY A 406 20.75 -24.56 10.03
CA GLY A 406 21.76 -25.37 9.37
C GLY A 406 22.48 -24.69 8.18
N LEU A 407 22.04 -23.50 7.76
CA LEU A 407 22.74 -22.67 6.79
C LEU A 407 23.82 -21.76 7.42
N LEU A 408 23.84 -21.66 8.75
CA LEU A 408 24.83 -20.88 9.50
C LEU A 408 25.94 -21.81 10.01
N ASP A 409 27.12 -21.58 9.48
CA ASP A 409 28.30 -22.43 9.85
C ASP A 409 28.61 -22.37 11.36
N ASP A 410 28.66 -23.53 12.02
CA ASP A 410 29.11 -23.79 13.42
C ASP A 410 28.66 -22.75 14.49
N ASP A 411 27.56 -22.05 14.26
CA ASP A 411 27.03 -21.08 15.22
C ASP A 411 26.14 -21.78 16.26
N GLN A 412 26.65 -21.93 17.48
CA GLN A 412 25.89 -22.51 18.59
C GLN A 412 24.57 -21.78 18.91
N LEU A 413 24.45 -20.53 18.48
CA LEU A 413 23.25 -19.71 18.67
C LEU A 413 22.39 -19.60 17.39
N ALA A 414 22.72 -20.38 16.35
CA ALA A 414 22.06 -20.28 15.02
C ALA A 414 20.53 -20.34 15.11
N ALA A 415 19.99 -21.35 15.81
CA ALA A 415 18.51 -21.47 15.94
C ALA A 415 17.87 -20.27 16.68
N GLN A 416 18.56 -19.72 17.69
CA GLN A 416 18.07 -18.55 18.43
C GLN A 416 18.11 -17.29 17.56
N LYS A 417 19.18 -17.08 16.80
CA LYS A 417 19.33 -15.96 15.86
C LYS A 417 18.27 -16.04 14.76
N VAL A 418 18.07 -17.22 14.17
CA VAL A 418 17.05 -17.47 13.15
C VAL A 418 15.66 -17.18 13.71
N ARG A 419 15.32 -17.70 14.89
CA ARG A 419 14.02 -17.45 15.52
C ARG A 419 13.79 -15.96 15.75
N TYR A 420 14.77 -15.23 16.25
CA TYR A 420 14.68 -13.79 16.42
C TYR A 420 14.46 -13.07 15.08
N LEU A 421 15.23 -13.42 14.05
CA LEU A 421 15.07 -12.87 12.71
C LEU A 421 13.65 -13.10 12.18
N LEU A 422 13.16 -14.35 12.25
CA LEU A 422 11.82 -14.70 11.76
C LEU A 422 10.71 -13.95 12.49
N LYS A 423 10.81 -13.74 13.80
CA LYS A 423 9.89 -12.89 14.57
C LYS A 423 9.89 -11.44 14.04
N VAL A 424 11.06 -10.88 13.78
CA VAL A 424 11.21 -9.53 13.22
C VAL A 424 10.62 -9.46 11.81
N LEU A 425 10.93 -10.44 10.95
CA LEU A 425 10.41 -10.49 9.57
C LEU A 425 8.89 -10.67 9.57
N HIS A 426 8.33 -11.53 10.44
CA HIS A 426 6.89 -11.71 10.60
C HIS A 426 6.20 -10.44 11.06
N LYS A 427 6.76 -9.73 12.04
CA LYS A 427 6.27 -8.43 12.51
C LYS A 427 6.08 -7.45 11.35
N TYR A 428 7.01 -7.39 10.42
CA TYR A 428 6.95 -6.51 9.25
C TYR A 428 6.33 -7.17 8.01
N ARG A 429 5.60 -8.29 8.19
CA ARG A 429 4.88 -9.01 7.12
C ARG A 429 5.78 -9.50 5.98
N GLY A 430 7.03 -9.79 6.28
CA GLY A 430 8.00 -10.34 5.31
C GLY A 430 7.90 -11.84 5.15
N VAL A 431 7.40 -12.53 6.16
CA VAL A 431 7.21 -13.98 6.12
C VAL A 431 5.85 -14.37 6.68
N SER A 432 5.31 -15.45 6.13
CA SER A 432 4.14 -16.17 6.66
C SER A 432 4.61 -17.44 7.36
N VAL A 433 3.90 -17.78 8.45
CA VAL A 433 4.19 -18.96 9.26
C VAL A 433 3.02 -19.93 9.12
N THR A 434 3.30 -21.15 8.72
CA THR A 434 2.35 -22.25 8.70
C THR A 434 2.65 -23.17 9.89
N PRO A 435 1.78 -23.19 10.93
CA PRO A 435 2.00 -24.02 12.11
C PRO A 435 2.03 -25.51 11.75
N SER A 436 2.96 -26.23 12.36
CA SER A 436 3.01 -27.68 12.27
C SER A 436 1.81 -28.34 12.97
N PRO A 437 1.46 -29.59 12.66
CA PRO A 437 0.39 -30.30 13.36
C PRO A 437 0.54 -30.33 14.88
N ALA A 438 1.78 -30.41 15.37
CA ALA A 438 2.10 -30.37 16.79
C ALA A 438 1.79 -29.00 17.41
N THR A 439 2.16 -27.89 16.74
CA THR A 439 1.88 -26.53 17.19
C THR A 439 0.36 -26.24 17.16
N GLN A 440 -0.35 -26.74 16.15
CA GLN A 440 -1.81 -26.62 16.06
C GLN A 440 -2.54 -27.30 17.22
N ALA A 441 -2.08 -28.50 17.64
CA ALA A 441 -2.66 -29.23 18.76
C ALA A 441 -2.52 -28.47 20.09
N VAL A 442 -1.37 -27.85 20.35
CA VAL A 442 -1.12 -27.04 21.55
C VAL A 442 -2.01 -25.81 21.57
N SER A 443 -2.12 -25.09 20.46
CA SER A 443 -2.96 -23.89 20.37
C SER A 443 -4.47 -24.18 20.50
N ALA A 444 -4.93 -25.35 20.06
CA ALA A 444 -6.30 -25.80 20.25
C ALA A 444 -6.57 -26.16 21.72
N GLY A 445 -5.63 -26.76 22.41
CA GLY A 445 -5.71 -27.08 23.84
C GLY A 445 -5.82 -25.85 24.73
N ASP A 446 -5.03 -24.79 24.44
CA ASP A 446 -5.05 -23.52 25.19
C ASP A 446 -6.38 -22.73 24.99
N ARG A 447 -6.99 -22.82 23.81
CA ARG A 447 -8.32 -22.22 23.58
C ARG A 447 -9.44 -22.91 24.36
N VAL A 448 -9.38 -24.24 24.50
CA VAL A 448 -10.32 -25.00 25.30
C VAL A 448 -10.17 -24.66 26.79
N HIS A 449 -8.94 -24.51 27.30
CA HIS A 449 -8.69 -24.12 28.69
C HIS A 449 -9.17 -22.69 28.99
N ARG A 450 -8.98 -21.73 28.09
CA ARG A 450 -9.46 -20.35 28.29
C ARG A 450 -10.99 -20.23 28.21
N SER A 451 -11.68 -21.07 27.43
CA SER A 451 -13.14 -21.08 27.37
C SER A 451 -13.78 -21.71 28.61
N LEU A 452 -13.08 -22.60 29.33
CA LEU A 452 -13.56 -23.23 30.55
C LEU A 452 -13.33 -22.35 31.79
N THR A 453 -12.39 -21.42 31.77
CA THR A 453 -12.10 -20.49 32.89
C THR A 453 -12.95 -19.21 32.86
N THR A 454 -13.69 -18.91 31.78
CA THR A 454 -14.58 -17.76 31.66
C THR A 454 -16.05 -18.07 32.00
N THR A 455 -16.37 -19.28 32.43
CA THR A 455 -17.75 -19.68 32.81
C THR A 455 -17.98 -19.73 34.35
N GLU A 456 -16.94 -19.39 35.14
CA GLU A 456 -17.08 -19.27 36.60
C GLU A 456 -16.49 -17.92 37.04
N ALA A 457 -17.25 -16.81 36.84
CA ALA A 457 -17.09 -15.58 37.62
C ALA A 457 -18.33 -14.70 37.45
#